data_fb47a2568ac38986c166f6458f9dbe37
#
_entry.id   fb47a2568ac38986c166f6458f9dbe37
#
_cell.length_a   1.000
_cell.length_b   1.000
_cell.length_c   1.000
_cell.angle_alpha   90.00
_cell.angle_beta   90.00
_cell.angle_gamma   90.00
#
_symmetry.space_group_name_H-M   'P 1'
#
loop_
_entity.id
_entity.type
_entity.pdbx_description
1 polymer ?
#
loop_
_entity_poly.entity_id
_entity_poly.type
_entity_poly.pdbx_seq_one_letter_code
_entity_poly.pdbx_strand_id
1 'polypeptide(L)'
;MALYFADEAVVVTNPEVSSVRDSDRILGVLSSKSLRAEQKKEPIREHLLVTRYSPSRVTRGEMLSIEDVREILSIPLLSVIPESPAVLTASNRGVPVTLDVESDAAQAYMDAVDRLLGEDVPMRFIDKRQKMPKFLERLFTRRRTTETEHS
;
A
#
# COMPACT_ATOMS: atom_id res chain seq x y z
N MET A 1 -19.91 3.89 10.34
CA MET A 1 -18.76 3.86 9.44
C MET A 1 -17.93 2.62 9.79
N ALA A 2 -17.69 1.69 8.84
CA ALA A 2 -17.05 0.40 9.12
C ALA A 2 -15.64 0.55 9.74
N LEU A 3 -14.84 1.50 9.26
CA LEU A 3 -13.47 1.77 9.75
C LEU A 3 -13.42 2.18 11.24
N TYR A 4 -14.51 2.68 11.79
CA TYR A 4 -14.57 3.08 13.20
C TYR A 4 -14.40 1.89 14.16
N PHE A 5 -14.91 0.73 13.77
CA PHE A 5 -14.90 -0.50 14.58
C PHE A 5 -13.79 -1.49 14.20
N ALA A 6 -12.92 -1.14 13.25
CA ALA A 6 -11.91 -2.06 12.76
C ALA A 6 -10.82 -2.33 13.80
N ASP A 7 -10.35 -3.57 13.88
CA ASP A 7 -9.17 -3.98 14.63
C ASP A 7 -7.93 -4.04 13.76
N GLU A 8 -8.13 -4.35 12.47
CA GLU A 8 -7.11 -4.38 11.44
C GLU A 8 -7.58 -3.67 10.18
N ALA A 9 -6.67 -3.08 9.43
CA ALA A 9 -6.94 -2.41 8.16
C ALA A 9 -5.90 -2.79 7.11
N VAL A 10 -6.37 -3.20 5.94
CA VAL A 10 -5.52 -3.36 4.75
C VAL A 10 -5.72 -2.13 3.87
N VAL A 11 -4.70 -1.28 3.82
CA VAL A 11 -4.68 -0.09 2.96
C VAL A 11 -4.18 -0.49 1.59
N VAL A 12 -5.06 -0.42 0.61
CA VAL A 12 -4.77 -0.78 -0.79
C VAL A 12 -4.50 0.49 -1.59
N THR A 13 -3.35 0.56 -2.23
CA THR A 13 -2.97 1.71 -3.05
C THR A 13 -2.27 1.30 -4.34
N ASN A 14 -2.35 2.15 -5.36
CA ASN A 14 -1.44 2.09 -6.50
C ASN A 14 -0.21 2.96 -6.20
N PRO A 15 0.96 2.66 -6.75
CA PRO A 15 2.18 3.46 -6.54
C PRO A 15 2.18 4.73 -7.42
N GLU A 16 1.11 5.49 -7.35
CA GLU A 16 0.90 6.79 -8.00
C GLU A 16 0.75 7.87 -6.93
N VAL A 17 1.29 9.07 -7.18
CA VAL A 17 1.34 10.16 -6.19
C VAL A 17 -0.03 10.50 -5.61
N SER A 18 -1.07 10.55 -6.45
CA SER A 18 -2.44 10.83 -6.01
C SER A 18 -2.99 9.75 -5.08
N SER A 19 -2.84 8.47 -5.48
CA SER A 19 -3.33 7.33 -4.69
C SER A 19 -2.63 7.22 -3.35
N VAL A 20 -1.31 7.41 -3.31
CA VAL A 20 -0.53 7.38 -2.08
C VAL A 20 -0.92 8.52 -1.13
N ARG A 21 -1.18 9.72 -1.66
CA ARG A 21 -1.69 10.86 -0.85
C ARG A 21 -3.07 10.59 -0.26
N ASP A 22 -3.96 9.96 -1.03
CA ASP A 22 -5.30 9.64 -0.54
C ASP A 22 -5.22 8.54 0.54
N SER A 23 -4.31 7.58 0.38
CA SER A 23 -4.02 6.55 1.40
C SER A 23 -3.47 7.17 2.69
N ASP A 24 -2.55 8.14 2.61
CA ASP A 24 -2.02 8.88 3.77
C ASP A 24 -3.13 9.61 4.53
N ARG A 25 -4.10 10.21 3.82
CA ARG A 25 -5.28 10.84 4.46
C ARG A 25 -6.15 9.83 5.20
N ILE A 26 -6.36 8.64 4.63
CA ILE A 26 -7.14 7.57 5.28
C ILE A 26 -6.42 7.08 6.54
N LEU A 27 -5.11 6.90 6.50
CA LEU A 27 -4.31 6.56 7.69
C LEU A 27 -4.46 7.61 8.80
N GLY A 28 -4.45 8.90 8.45
CA GLY A 28 -4.73 9.97 9.41
C GLY A 28 -6.13 9.90 10.03
N VAL A 29 -7.14 9.44 9.28
CA VAL A 29 -8.48 9.21 9.82
C VAL A 29 -8.53 7.99 10.74
N LEU A 30 -7.87 6.88 10.36
CA LEU A 30 -7.80 5.67 11.18
C LEU A 30 -7.14 5.95 12.54
N SER A 31 -6.04 6.69 12.54
CA SER A 31 -5.29 7.02 13.75
C SER A 31 -6.04 7.98 14.68
N SER A 32 -6.91 8.86 14.14
CA SER A 32 -7.55 9.93 14.92
C SER A 32 -9.03 9.70 15.21
N LYS A 33 -9.76 8.96 14.39
CA LYS A 33 -11.23 8.83 14.44
C LYS A 33 -11.72 7.39 14.54
N SER A 34 -10.89 6.46 14.96
CA SER A 34 -11.31 5.09 15.27
C SER A 34 -11.80 4.97 16.70
N LEU A 35 -12.63 3.96 16.98
CA LEU A 35 -13.07 3.63 18.36
C LEU A 35 -11.87 3.36 19.27
N ARG A 36 -10.81 2.74 18.73
CA ARG A 36 -9.58 2.47 19.47
C ARG A 36 -8.86 3.75 19.85
N ALA A 37 -8.78 4.74 18.95
CA ALA A 37 -8.22 6.06 19.24
C ALA A 37 -9.01 6.80 20.33
N GLU A 38 -10.35 6.82 20.23
CA GLU A 38 -11.22 7.44 21.24
C GLU A 38 -11.12 6.76 22.61
N GLN A 39 -10.97 5.43 22.63
CA GLN A 39 -10.84 4.66 23.87
C GLN A 39 -9.39 4.57 24.39
N LYS A 40 -8.43 5.24 23.74
CA LYS A 40 -6.99 5.18 24.07
C LYS A 40 -6.45 3.74 24.16
N LYS A 41 -6.95 2.86 23.30
CA LYS A 41 -6.49 1.48 23.14
C LYS A 41 -5.31 1.42 22.15
N GLU A 42 -4.70 0.22 22.05
CA GLU A 42 -3.71 -0.06 21.01
C GLU A 42 -4.22 0.34 19.62
N PRO A 43 -3.40 0.98 18.79
CA PRO A 43 -3.78 1.41 17.46
C PRO A 43 -4.31 0.26 16.60
N ILE A 44 -5.06 0.61 15.55
CA ILE A 44 -5.44 -0.36 14.51
C ILE A 44 -4.16 -0.92 13.89
N ARG A 45 -4.11 -2.23 13.69
CA ARG A 45 -3.02 -2.86 12.93
C ARG A 45 -3.20 -2.56 11.44
N GLU A 46 -2.26 -1.85 10.87
CA GLU A 46 -2.31 -1.38 9.49
C GLU A 46 -1.37 -2.21 8.61
N HIS A 47 -1.83 -2.55 7.42
CA HIS A 47 -1.09 -3.33 6.43
C HIS A 47 -1.17 -2.63 5.08
N LEU A 48 -0.04 -2.51 4.39
CA LEU A 48 0.03 -1.91 3.05
C LEU A 48 -0.02 -2.98 1.97
N LEU A 49 -1.00 -2.90 1.08
CA LEU A 49 -1.06 -3.68 -0.15
C LEU A 49 -0.89 -2.76 -1.35
N VAL A 50 0.24 -2.86 -2.04
CA VAL A 50 0.49 -2.10 -3.27
C VAL A 50 0.03 -2.91 -4.46
N THR A 51 -0.81 -2.34 -5.32
CA THR A 51 -1.35 -3.01 -6.51
C THR A 51 -0.91 -2.32 -7.80
N ARG A 52 -1.00 -3.01 -8.93
CA ARG A 52 -0.64 -2.51 -10.25
C ARG A 52 0.82 -2.04 -10.37
N TYR A 53 1.72 -2.70 -9.65
CA TYR A 53 3.13 -2.37 -9.66
C TYR A 53 3.78 -2.80 -10.98
N SER A 54 4.58 -1.92 -11.56
CA SER A 54 5.32 -2.16 -12.80
C SER A 54 6.76 -1.64 -12.69
N PRO A 55 7.77 -2.51 -12.54
CA PRO A 55 9.17 -2.11 -12.45
C PRO A 55 9.62 -1.24 -13.63
N SER A 56 9.13 -1.53 -14.83
CA SER A 56 9.47 -0.75 -16.03
C SER A 56 8.93 0.69 -15.98
N ARG A 57 7.76 0.92 -15.38
CA ARG A 57 7.20 2.26 -15.17
C ARG A 57 7.97 3.03 -14.09
N VAL A 58 8.43 2.34 -13.05
CA VAL A 58 9.32 2.94 -12.03
C VAL A 58 10.63 3.41 -12.68
N THR A 59 11.25 2.56 -13.52
CA THR A 59 12.47 2.92 -14.23
C THR A 59 12.33 4.15 -15.13
N ARG A 60 11.16 4.35 -15.72
CA ARG A 60 10.85 5.53 -16.55
C ARG A 60 10.42 6.77 -15.73
N GLY A 61 10.33 6.66 -14.42
CA GLY A 61 9.86 7.76 -13.56
C GLY A 61 8.35 8.04 -13.65
N GLU A 62 7.56 7.09 -14.15
CA GLU A 62 6.12 7.18 -14.31
C GLU A 62 5.35 6.66 -13.08
N MET A 63 6.06 6.05 -12.13
CA MET A 63 5.51 5.38 -10.97
C MET A 63 6.46 5.51 -9.79
N LEU A 64 5.95 5.59 -8.57
CA LEU A 64 6.75 5.54 -7.34
C LEU A 64 7.36 4.14 -7.16
N SER A 65 8.55 4.08 -6.58
CA SER A 65 9.11 2.81 -6.12
C SER A 65 8.37 2.30 -4.87
N ILE A 66 8.54 1.03 -4.54
CA ILE A 66 7.98 0.47 -3.31
C ILE A 66 8.60 1.13 -2.07
N GLU A 67 9.89 1.44 -2.13
CA GLU A 67 10.61 2.15 -1.08
C GLU A 67 10.01 3.53 -0.82
N ASP A 68 9.69 4.28 -1.89
CA ASP A 68 9.06 5.61 -1.79
C ASP A 68 7.68 5.52 -1.13
N VAL A 69 6.85 4.57 -1.56
CA VAL A 69 5.51 4.36 -1.00
C VAL A 69 5.59 4.00 0.49
N ARG A 70 6.53 3.11 0.87
CA ARG A 70 6.75 2.72 2.26
C ARG A 70 7.25 3.87 3.13
N GLU A 71 8.15 4.71 2.58
CA GLU A 71 8.65 5.89 3.30
C GLU A 71 7.53 6.90 3.56
N ILE A 72 6.65 7.13 2.58
CA ILE A 72 5.54 8.07 2.69
C ILE A 72 4.49 7.58 3.68
N LEU A 73 4.03 6.33 3.53
CA LEU A 73 2.92 5.80 4.33
C LEU A 73 3.35 5.26 5.69
N SER A 74 4.60 4.86 5.84
CA SER A 74 5.21 4.40 7.10
C SER A 74 4.45 3.26 7.81
N ILE A 75 3.78 2.40 7.05
CA ILE A 75 3.07 1.22 7.56
C ILE A 75 3.66 -0.08 6.99
N PRO A 76 3.52 -1.23 7.67
CA PRO A 76 4.08 -2.50 7.23
C PRO A 76 3.57 -2.93 5.85
N LEU A 77 4.51 -3.30 4.95
CA LEU A 77 4.17 -3.82 3.63
C LEU A 77 3.69 -5.28 3.75
N LEU A 78 2.45 -5.52 3.37
CA LEU A 78 1.85 -6.85 3.29
C LEU A 78 2.24 -7.57 2.00
N SER A 79 2.03 -6.92 0.85
CA SER A 79 2.41 -7.47 -0.44
C SER A 79 2.45 -6.42 -1.55
N VAL A 80 3.08 -6.83 -2.67
CA VAL A 80 3.09 -6.08 -3.93
C VAL A 80 2.48 -6.94 -5.02
N ILE A 81 1.39 -6.46 -5.60
CA ILE A 81 0.68 -7.13 -6.69
C ILE A 81 1.14 -6.51 -8.02
N PRO A 82 1.79 -7.29 -8.91
CA PRO A 82 2.23 -6.77 -10.19
C PRO A 82 1.05 -6.38 -11.09
N GLU A 83 1.28 -5.43 -11.98
CA GLU A 83 0.34 -5.12 -13.06
C GLU A 83 0.22 -6.34 -13.97
N SER A 84 -1.02 -6.84 -14.14
CA SER A 84 -1.27 -8.09 -14.89
C SER A 84 -2.57 -8.02 -15.69
N PRO A 85 -2.54 -8.38 -16.98
CA PRO A 85 -3.77 -8.53 -17.78
C PRO A 85 -4.73 -9.57 -17.22
N ALA A 86 -4.23 -10.58 -16.48
CA ALA A 86 -5.05 -11.62 -15.87
C ALA A 86 -6.06 -11.04 -14.86
N VAL A 87 -5.68 -9.98 -14.12
CA VAL A 87 -6.59 -9.29 -13.19
C VAL A 87 -7.79 -8.68 -13.94
N LEU A 88 -7.54 -7.98 -15.05
CA LEU A 88 -8.60 -7.39 -15.87
C LEU A 88 -9.50 -8.47 -16.48
N THR A 89 -8.90 -9.54 -17.01
CA THR A 89 -9.62 -10.67 -17.61
C THR A 89 -10.53 -11.36 -16.58
N ALA A 90 -10.01 -11.64 -15.39
CA ALA A 90 -10.75 -12.25 -14.28
C ALA A 90 -11.90 -11.35 -13.83
N SER A 91 -11.63 -10.06 -13.65
CA SER A 91 -12.64 -9.04 -13.27
C SER A 91 -13.78 -8.98 -14.29
N ASN A 92 -13.48 -8.95 -15.60
CA ASN A 92 -14.48 -8.92 -16.66
C ASN A 92 -15.34 -10.22 -16.72
N ARG A 93 -14.78 -11.33 -16.25
CA ARG A 93 -15.49 -12.62 -16.14
C ARG A 93 -16.25 -12.77 -14.82
N GLY A 94 -16.10 -11.87 -13.88
CA GLY A 94 -16.68 -11.94 -12.55
C GLY A 94 -16.13 -13.08 -11.69
N VAL A 95 -14.85 -13.45 -11.90
CA VAL A 95 -14.16 -14.51 -11.15
C VAL A 95 -12.91 -13.95 -10.46
N PRO A 96 -12.50 -14.51 -9.31
CA PRO A 96 -11.26 -14.13 -8.65
C PRO A 96 -10.03 -14.46 -9.51
N VAL A 97 -9.05 -13.55 -9.59
CA VAL A 97 -7.79 -13.81 -10.32
C VAL A 97 -6.99 -14.96 -9.69
N THR A 98 -7.20 -15.25 -8.43
CA THR A 98 -6.54 -16.35 -7.70
C THR A 98 -6.89 -17.75 -8.25
N LEU A 99 -7.90 -17.88 -9.10
CA LEU A 99 -8.18 -19.10 -9.83
C LEU A 99 -7.21 -19.35 -11.01
N ASP A 100 -6.52 -18.33 -11.47
CA ASP A 100 -5.46 -18.43 -12.49
C ASP A 100 -4.10 -18.56 -11.79
N VAL A 101 -3.81 -19.76 -11.30
CA VAL A 101 -2.62 -20.07 -10.50
C VAL A 101 -1.28 -19.81 -11.20
N GLU A 102 -1.27 -19.71 -12.52
CA GLU A 102 -0.07 -19.40 -13.31
C GLU A 102 0.22 -17.89 -13.36
N SER A 103 -0.76 -17.07 -12.99
CA SER A 103 -0.61 -15.62 -12.99
C SER A 103 0.24 -15.13 -11.81
N ASP A 104 1.25 -14.29 -12.08
CA ASP A 104 2.05 -13.62 -11.04
C ASP A 104 1.16 -12.84 -10.05
N ALA A 105 0.10 -12.21 -10.55
CA ALA A 105 -0.84 -11.48 -9.70
C ALA A 105 -1.61 -12.43 -8.77
N ALA A 106 -2.03 -13.60 -9.25
CA ALA A 106 -2.68 -14.61 -8.42
C ALA A 106 -1.76 -15.07 -7.29
N GLN A 107 -0.52 -15.42 -7.63
CA GLN A 107 0.49 -15.83 -6.64
C GLN A 107 0.75 -14.72 -5.61
N ALA A 108 0.85 -13.46 -6.05
CA ALA A 108 1.06 -12.32 -5.16
C ALA A 108 -0.12 -12.09 -4.19
N TYR A 109 -1.36 -12.31 -4.64
CA TYR A 109 -2.53 -12.26 -3.76
C TYR A 109 -2.55 -13.41 -2.76
N MET A 110 -2.20 -14.63 -3.17
CA MET A 110 -2.08 -15.77 -2.24
C MET A 110 -1.00 -15.51 -1.18
N ASP A 111 0.18 -15.04 -1.60
CA ASP A 111 1.25 -14.64 -0.68
C ASP A 111 0.81 -13.54 0.32
N ALA A 112 -0.05 -12.62 -0.13
CA ALA A 112 -0.61 -11.58 0.75
C ALA A 112 -1.52 -12.19 1.83
N VAL A 113 -2.36 -13.14 1.47
CA VAL A 113 -3.23 -13.86 2.40
C VAL A 113 -2.40 -14.65 3.42
N ASP A 114 -1.40 -15.39 2.96
CA ASP A 114 -0.53 -16.19 3.82
C ASP A 114 0.18 -15.30 4.86
N ARG A 115 0.72 -14.15 4.43
CA ARG A 115 1.35 -13.18 5.37
C ARG A 115 0.34 -12.56 6.34
N LEU A 116 -0.88 -12.27 5.88
CA LEU A 116 -1.93 -11.75 6.76
C LEU A 116 -2.31 -12.78 7.84
N LEU A 117 -2.23 -14.05 7.51
CA LEU A 117 -2.44 -15.18 8.45
C LEU A 117 -1.21 -15.45 9.34
N GLY A 118 -0.10 -14.75 9.14
CA GLY A 118 1.10 -14.85 9.96
C GLY A 118 2.19 -15.77 9.41
N GLU A 119 2.04 -16.27 8.17
CA GLU A 119 3.06 -17.10 7.52
C GLU A 119 4.23 -16.25 7.02
N ASP A 120 5.45 -16.77 7.14
CA ASP A 120 6.66 -16.12 6.63
C ASP A 120 6.88 -16.47 5.15
N VAL A 121 6.26 -15.69 4.27
CA VAL A 121 6.34 -15.86 2.82
C VAL A 121 7.22 -14.76 2.20
N PRO A 122 8.23 -15.11 1.37
CA PRO A 122 9.12 -14.12 0.77
C PRO A 122 8.39 -13.15 -0.18
N MET A 123 8.82 -11.89 -0.22
CA MET A 123 8.34 -10.88 -1.17
C MET A 123 8.92 -11.13 -2.56
N ARG A 124 8.10 -11.54 -3.53
CA ARG A 124 8.55 -11.96 -4.87
C ARG A 124 8.70 -10.82 -5.85
N PHE A 125 7.85 -9.79 -5.77
CA PHE A 125 7.68 -8.79 -6.84
C PHE A 125 8.21 -7.41 -6.46
N ILE A 126 9.27 -7.33 -5.63
CA ILE A 126 9.94 -6.09 -5.27
C ILE A 126 11.25 -5.96 -6.03
N ASP A 127 11.40 -4.88 -6.80
CA ASP A 127 12.70 -4.49 -7.34
C ASP A 127 13.48 -3.67 -6.28
N LYS A 128 14.63 -4.19 -5.84
CA LYS A 128 15.39 -3.65 -4.70
C LYS A 128 16.20 -2.39 -5.03
N ARG A 129 16.07 -1.75 -6.21
CA ARG A 129 17.03 -0.75 -6.67
C ARG A 129 16.45 0.46 -7.40
N GLN A 130 15.60 1.29 -6.76
CA GLN A 130 15.42 2.65 -7.33
C GLN A 130 15.07 3.68 -6.26
N LYS A 131 15.84 4.79 -6.22
CA LYS A 131 15.58 5.95 -5.36
C LYS A 131 14.56 6.90 -6.00
N MET A 132 13.76 7.56 -5.17
CA MET A 132 12.78 8.56 -5.57
C MET A 132 13.38 9.63 -6.50
N PRO A 133 12.72 9.98 -7.61
CA PRO A 133 13.11 11.14 -8.40
C PRO A 133 13.06 12.41 -7.55
N LYS A 134 14.15 13.21 -7.57
CA LYS A 134 14.32 14.41 -6.73
C LYS A 134 13.18 15.43 -6.78
N PHE A 135 12.38 15.45 -7.86
CA PHE A 135 11.23 16.35 -7.97
C PHE A 135 10.06 15.92 -7.06
N LEU A 136 9.91 14.63 -6.77
CA LEU A 136 8.89 14.09 -5.86
C LEU A 136 9.27 14.33 -4.40
N GLU A 137 10.55 14.33 -4.03
CA GLU A 137 11.01 14.71 -2.69
C GLU A 137 10.44 16.08 -2.27
N ARG A 138 10.43 17.06 -3.18
CA ARG A 138 9.90 18.41 -2.93
C ARG A 138 8.40 18.44 -2.63
N LEU A 139 7.62 17.50 -3.17
CA LEU A 139 6.17 17.44 -2.96
C LEU A 139 5.79 16.93 -1.57
N PHE A 140 6.63 16.08 -0.99
CA PHE A 140 6.36 15.45 0.31
C PHE A 140 7.10 16.13 1.48
N THR A 141 8.25 16.77 1.24
CA THR A 141 9.04 17.46 2.28
C THR A 141 8.35 18.73 2.81
N ARG A 142 7.45 19.34 2.02
CA ARG A 142 6.76 20.60 2.39
C ARG A 142 5.78 20.47 3.56
N ARG A 143 5.44 19.26 4.01
CA ARG A 143 4.47 19.00 5.10
C ARG A 143 5.11 18.83 6.48
N ARG A 144 6.39 18.52 6.60
CA ARG A 144 7.05 18.31 7.91
C ARG A 144 7.40 19.61 8.67
N THR A 145 7.34 20.76 8.02
CA THR A 145 7.74 22.05 8.61
C THR A 145 6.62 22.84 9.28
N THR A 146 5.36 22.38 9.23
CA THR A 146 4.22 23.12 9.81
C THR A 146 3.74 22.59 11.17
N GLU A 147 4.31 21.54 11.72
CA GLU A 147 3.88 20.97 13.02
C GLU A 147 4.80 21.30 14.21
N THR A 148 5.87 22.10 14.01
CA THR A 148 6.85 22.40 15.07
C THR A 148 6.80 23.84 15.61
N GLU A 149 5.81 24.65 15.23
CA GLU A 149 5.69 26.04 15.71
C GLU A 149 4.38 26.33 16.47
N HIS A 150 3.91 25.42 17.30
CA HIS A 150 2.92 25.75 18.33
C HIS A 150 3.13 24.85 19.56
N SER A 151 4.11 25.23 20.37
CA SER A 151 4.18 24.93 21.83
C SER A 151 4.65 26.13 22.57
#